data_dde64c9618fe20d7ef6da01e724ae275
#
_entry.id   dde64c9618fe20d7ef6da01e724ae275
#
_cell.length_a   1.000
_cell.length_b   1.000
_cell.length_c   1.000
_cell.angle_alpha   90.00
_cell.angle_beta   90.00
_cell.angle_gamma   90.00
#
_symmetry.space_group_name_H-M   'P 1'
#
loop_
_entity.id
_entity.type
_entity.pdbx_description
1 polymer ?
#
loop_
_entity_poly.entity_id
_entity_poly.type
_entity_poly.pdbx_seq_one_letter_code
_entity_poly.pdbx_strand_id
1 'polypeptide(L)'
;DGGFILLTGEVGTGKTTLCRCLLDQIPTDVETAFVLNPLVSATELLATVADEFGFPHGDSNSLKSLTDALNAYLLELHRADRKAVLIIDEAQNLSRDVLEQLRLLTNLETSERKLLQIILLGQPELLDTLAEKSLRQFSQRITARYHLEALDPLETRDYIDHRMSVAGGKAGVFSRSALTKIFRLSQG
;
A
#
# COMPACT_ATOMS: atom_id res chain seq x y z
N ASP A 1 15.71 -3.70 -1.30
CA ASP A 1 15.58 -4.74 -0.28
C ASP A 1 14.11 -5.18 -0.22
N GLY A 2 13.78 -6.39 -0.69
CA GLY A 2 12.41 -6.90 -0.70
C GLY A 2 11.90 -7.20 0.71
N GLY A 3 10.56 -7.24 0.88
CA GLY A 3 9.88 -7.46 2.15
C GLY A 3 8.61 -6.61 2.24
N PHE A 4 8.19 -6.27 3.45
CA PHE A 4 7.04 -5.40 3.67
C PHE A 4 7.46 -4.00 4.10
N ILE A 5 6.79 -3.01 3.53
CA ILE A 5 6.73 -1.65 4.07
C ILE A 5 5.32 -1.45 4.61
N LEU A 6 5.21 -0.96 5.82
CA LEU A 6 3.93 -0.69 6.48
C LEU A 6 3.74 0.81 6.66
N LEU A 7 2.65 1.34 6.12
CA LEU A 7 2.19 2.71 6.35
C LEU A 7 0.84 2.66 7.06
N THR A 8 0.81 3.10 8.30
CA THR A 8 -0.42 3.18 9.10
C THR A 8 -0.84 4.63 9.34
N GLY A 9 -2.07 4.84 9.74
CA GLY A 9 -2.62 6.15 10.14
C GLY A 9 -4.14 6.07 10.25
N GLU A 10 -4.73 7.02 10.94
CA GLU A 10 -6.18 7.09 11.11
C GLU A 10 -6.94 7.27 9.80
N VAL A 11 -8.25 7.04 9.84
CA VAL A 11 -9.14 7.31 8.69
C VAL A 11 -9.05 8.80 8.32
N GLY A 12 -8.87 9.08 7.03
CA GLY A 12 -8.83 10.46 6.53
C GLY A 12 -7.46 11.15 6.59
N THR A 13 -6.41 10.55 7.18
CA THR A 13 -5.06 11.14 7.23
C THR A 13 -4.36 11.25 5.86
N GLY A 14 -4.97 10.73 4.79
CA GLY A 14 -4.43 10.88 3.44
C GLY A 14 -3.47 9.77 2.99
N LYS A 15 -3.44 8.61 3.65
CA LYS A 15 -2.59 7.46 3.28
C LYS A 15 -2.65 7.12 1.78
N THR A 16 -3.85 6.93 1.24
CA THR A 16 -4.07 6.63 -0.19
C THR A 16 -3.60 7.77 -1.09
N THR A 17 -3.82 9.02 -0.67
CA THR A 17 -3.36 10.20 -1.42
C THR A 17 -1.84 10.26 -1.47
N LEU A 18 -1.18 10.08 -0.33
CA LEU A 18 0.29 10.02 -0.24
C LEU A 18 0.84 8.90 -1.12
N CYS A 19 0.21 7.72 -1.05
CA CYS A 19 0.63 6.59 -1.87
C CYS A 19 0.52 6.88 -3.37
N ARG A 20 -0.57 7.49 -3.83
CA ARG A 20 -0.73 7.89 -5.24
C ARG A 20 0.32 8.92 -5.65
N CYS A 21 0.58 9.93 -4.83
CA CYS A 21 1.65 10.89 -5.11
C CYS A 21 3.04 10.23 -5.20
N LEU A 22 3.29 9.18 -4.42
CA LEU A 22 4.52 8.39 -4.52
C LEU A 22 4.55 7.57 -5.81
N LEU A 23 3.43 6.96 -6.19
CA LEU A 23 3.30 6.21 -7.46
C LEU A 23 3.62 7.07 -8.68
N ASP A 24 3.16 8.33 -8.69
CA ASP A 24 3.44 9.28 -9.77
C ASP A 24 4.94 9.63 -9.90
N GLN A 25 5.74 9.34 -8.87
CA GLN A 25 7.19 9.58 -8.83
C GLN A 25 8.02 8.31 -9.01
N ILE A 26 7.37 7.15 -9.13
CA ILE A 26 8.06 5.87 -9.32
C ILE A 26 8.72 5.87 -10.71
N PRO A 27 10.01 5.43 -10.79
CA PRO A 27 10.69 5.29 -12.06
C PRO A 27 9.99 4.29 -12.99
N THR A 28 10.15 4.47 -14.30
CA THR A 28 9.50 3.65 -15.34
C THR A 28 9.99 2.20 -15.39
N ASP A 29 11.08 1.88 -14.72
CA ASP A 29 11.62 0.52 -14.55
C ASP A 29 10.95 -0.26 -13.42
N VAL A 30 9.96 0.33 -12.74
CA VAL A 30 9.19 -0.32 -11.67
C VAL A 30 7.76 -0.57 -12.11
N GLU A 31 7.37 -1.85 -12.13
CA GLU A 31 5.98 -2.27 -12.31
C GLU A 31 5.22 -2.19 -10.99
N THR A 32 4.01 -1.65 -11.05
CA THR A 32 3.17 -1.46 -9.86
C THR A 32 1.81 -2.11 -10.02
N ALA A 33 1.38 -2.83 -9.00
CA ALA A 33 0.00 -3.31 -8.84
C ALA A 33 -0.63 -2.64 -7.62
N PHE A 34 -1.88 -2.17 -7.72
CA PHE A 34 -2.56 -1.45 -6.67
C PHE A 34 -3.91 -2.08 -6.34
N VAL A 35 -3.98 -2.77 -5.21
CA VAL A 35 -5.19 -3.45 -4.73
C VAL A 35 -5.90 -2.58 -3.69
N LEU A 36 -7.15 -2.22 -3.99
CA LEU A 36 -8.03 -1.46 -3.10
C LEU A 36 -8.95 -2.40 -2.34
N ASN A 37 -9.08 -2.18 -1.03
CA ASN A 37 -10.06 -2.83 -0.15
C ASN A 37 -10.16 -4.37 -0.30
N PRO A 38 -9.14 -5.13 0.09
CA PRO A 38 -9.01 -6.57 -0.17
C PRO A 38 -9.83 -7.42 0.83
N LEU A 39 -11.17 -7.33 0.79
CA LEU A 39 -12.09 -8.24 1.49
C LEU A 39 -12.26 -9.53 0.68
N VAL A 40 -11.17 -10.26 0.45
CA VAL A 40 -11.11 -11.37 -0.50
C VAL A 40 -10.34 -12.56 0.08
N SER A 41 -10.54 -13.73 -0.49
CA SER A 41 -9.70 -14.90 -0.24
C SER A 41 -8.29 -14.72 -0.83
N ALA A 42 -7.35 -15.55 -0.41
CA ALA A 42 -5.98 -15.52 -0.95
C ALA A 42 -5.93 -15.77 -2.48
N THR A 43 -6.82 -16.62 -2.99
CA THR A 43 -6.93 -16.90 -4.42
C THR A 43 -7.44 -15.70 -5.19
N GLU A 44 -8.49 -15.05 -4.70
CA GLU A 44 -9.05 -13.84 -5.32
C GLU A 44 -8.06 -12.67 -5.27
N LEU A 45 -7.32 -12.53 -4.16
CA LEU A 45 -6.27 -11.52 -4.07
C LEU A 45 -5.20 -11.74 -5.14
N LEU A 46 -4.71 -12.98 -5.32
CA LEU A 46 -3.69 -13.26 -6.33
C LEU A 46 -4.21 -13.10 -7.76
N ALA A 47 -5.48 -13.41 -8.02
CA ALA A 47 -6.10 -13.14 -9.31
C ALA A 47 -6.15 -11.62 -9.57
N THR A 48 -6.57 -10.83 -8.59
CA THR A 48 -6.54 -9.36 -8.68
C THR A 48 -5.12 -8.83 -8.92
N VAL A 49 -4.13 -9.38 -8.22
CA VAL A 49 -2.72 -9.01 -8.42
C VAL A 49 -2.25 -9.32 -9.84
N ALA A 50 -2.68 -10.46 -10.41
CA ALA A 50 -2.37 -10.84 -11.79
C ALA A 50 -2.98 -9.86 -12.81
N ASP A 51 -4.25 -9.48 -12.58
CA ASP A 51 -4.96 -8.51 -13.43
C ASP A 51 -4.30 -7.12 -13.35
N GLU A 52 -3.93 -6.66 -12.15
CA GLU A 52 -3.28 -5.38 -11.92
C GLU A 52 -1.89 -5.28 -12.56
N PHE A 53 -1.08 -6.34 -12.50
CA PHE A 53 0.20 -6.43 -13.20
C PHE A 53 0.05 -6.72 -14.71
N GLY A 54 -1.15 -7.14 -15.16
CA GLY A 54 -1.45 -7.39 -16.57
C GLY A 54 -0.81 -8.67 -17.14
N PHE A 55 -0.55 -9.68 -16.31
CA PHE A 55 -0.04 -10.97 -16.81
C PHE A 55 -1.13 -12.05 -16.86
N PRO A 56 -1.11 -12.95 -17.85
CA PRO A 56 -2.11 -14.01 -17.99
C PRO A 56 -1.95 -15.05 -16.90
N HIS A 57 -3.06 -15.46 -16.26
CA HIS A 57 -3.08 -16.45 -15.20
C HIS A 57 -3.96 -17.69 -15.49
N GLY A 58 -4.54 -17.78 -16.69
CA GLY A 58 -5.36 -18.91 -17.13
C GLY A 58 -6.69 -19.07 -16.38
N ASP A 59 -7.52 -20.02 -16.82
CA ASP A 59 -8.84 -20.28 -16.23
C ASP A 59 -8.77 -21.08 -14.92
N SER A 60 -7.60 -21.63 -14.58
CA SER A 60 -7.38 -22.38 -13.34
C SER A 60 -7.09 -21.46 -12.17
N ASN A 61 -8.15 -21.06 -11.46
CA ASN A 61 -8.05 -20.22 -10.27
C ASN A 61 -7.56 -20.98 -9.02
N SER A 62 -6.57 -21.87 -9.16
CA SER A 62 -5.94 -22.48 -7.99
C SER A 62 -4.87 -21.54 -7.42
N LEU A 63 -4.78 -21.48 -6.09
CA LEU A 63 -3.75 -20.69 -5.40
C LEU A 63 -2.34 -21.00 -5.92
N LYS A 64 -2.08 -22.29 -6.22
CA LYS A 64 -0.80 -22.74 -6.75
C LYS A 64 -0.55 -22.19 -8.15
N SER A 65 -1.51 -22.31 -9.08
CA SER A 65 -1.31 -21.84 -10.47
C SER A 65 -1.09 -20.33 -10.52
N LEU A 66 -1.82 -19.55 -9.70
CA LEU A 66 -1.64 -18.10 -9.59
C LEU A 66 -0.25 -17.74 -9.01
N THR A 67 0.20 -18.46 -7.99
CA THR A 67 1.53 -18.25 -7.41
C THR A 67 2.64 -18.59 -8.42
N ASP A 68 2.51 -19.70 -9.16
CA ASP A 68 3.48 -20.10 -10.18
C ASP A 68 3.53 -19.07 -11.34
N ALA A 69 2.37 -18.55 -11.78
CA ALA A 69 2.29 -17.51 -12.80
C ALA A 69 2.93 -16.19 -12.33
N LEU A 70 2.63 -15.76 -11.10
CA LEU A 70 3.27 -14.57 -10.51
C LEU A 70 4.79 -14.73 -10.43
N ASN A 71 5.28 -15.90 -10.00
CA ASN A 71 6.71 -16.16 -9.93
C ASN A 71 7.38 -16.09 -11.31
N ALA A 72 6.75 -16.69 -12.32
CA ALA A 72 7.26 -16.63 -13.71
C ALA A 72 7.32 -15.18 -14.20
N TYR A 73 6.27 -14.39 -13.97
CA TYR A 73 6.22 -12.96 -14.33
C TYR A 73 7.31 -12.15 -13.64
N LEU A 74 7.48 -12.33 -12.32
CA LEU A 74 8.50 -11.62 -11.55
C LEU A 74 9.92 -11.97 -12.00
N LEU A 75 10.18 -13.21 -12.40
CA LEU A 75 11.47 -13.63 -12.98
C LEU A 75 11.72 -12.98 -14.35
N GLU A 76 10.68 -12.80 -15.18
CA GLU A 76 10.79 -12.08 -16.46
C GLU A 76 11.13 -10.60 -16.24
N LEU A 77 10.44 -9.93 -15.29
CA LEU A 77 10.77 -8.56 -14.91
C LEU A 77 12.21 -8.44 -14.43
N HIS A 78 12.65 -9.37 -13.57
CA HIS A 78 14.02 -9.39 -13.08
C HIS A 78 15.06 -9.53 -14.20
N ARG A 79 14.82 -10.39 -15.20
CA ARG A 79 15.69 -10.53 -16.39
C ARG A 79 15.76 -9.25 -17.22
N ALA A 80 14.70 -8.46 -17.23
CA ALA A 80 14.62 -7.16 -17.89
C ALA A 80 15.17 -6.01 -17.01
N ASP A 81 15.79 -6.32 -15.87
CA ASP A 81 16.25 -5.38 -14.82
C ASP A 81 15.16 -4.45 -14.30
N ARG A 82 13.91 -4.93 -14.30
CA ARG A 82 12.74 -4.22 -13.77
C ARG A 82 12.39 -4.73 -12.37
N LYS A 83 11.70 -3.90 -11.61
CA LYS A 83 11.26 -4.19 -10.24
C LYS A 83 9.75 -4.30 -10.18
N ALA A 84 9.22 -5.02 -9.18
CA ALA A 84 7.80 -5.12 -8.94
C ALA A 84 7.44 -4.62 -7.54
N VAL A 85 6.40 -3.80 -7.45
CA VAL A 85 5.85 -3.28 -6.21
C VAL A 85 4.35 -3.57 -6.17
N LEU A 86 3.92 -4.32 -5.16
CA LEU A 86 2.51 -4.55 -4.86
C LEU A 86 2.08 -3.63 -3.72
N ILE A 87 1.05 -2.85 -3.93
CA ILE A 87 0.48 -1.95 -2.94
C ILE A 87 -0.91 -2.44 -2.59
N ILE A 88 -1.18 -2.61 -1.30
CA ILE A 88 -2.47 -3.05 -0.79
C ILE A 88 -2.98 -1.97 0.16
N ASP A 89 -4.08 -1.32 -0.20
CA ASP A 89 -4.76 -0.34 0.64
C ASP A 89 -5.84 -1.02 1.51
N GLU A 90 -6.19 -0.40 2.63
CA GLU A 90 -7.12 -0.93 3.63
C GLU A 90 -6.71 -2.34 4.14
N ALA A 91 -5.41 -2.55 4.34
CA ALA A 91 -4.83 -3.85 4.69
C ALA A 91 -5.29 -4.40 6.05
N GLN A 92 -5.93 -3.62 6.94
CA GLN A 92 -6.61 -4.13 8.15
C GLN A 92 -7.79 -5.06 7.83
N ASN A 93 -8.29 -5.03 6.58
CA ASN A 93 -9.37 -5.92 6.11
C ASN A 93 -8.85 -7.31 5.68
N LEU A 94 -7.53 -7.50 5.59
CA LEU A 94 -6.93 -8.79 5.24
C LEU A 94 -7.13 -9.81 6.36
N SER A 95 -7.59 -11.00 5.98
CA SER A 95 -7.62 -12.13 6.92
C SER A 95 -6.19 -12.62 7.22
N ARG A 96 -6.04 -13.33 8.34
CA ARG A 96 -4.75 -13.95 8.73
C ARG A 96 -4.20 -14.87 7.65
N ASP A 97 -5.07 -15.65 7.00
CA ASP A 97 -4.69 -16.58 5.94
C ASP A 97 -4.14 -15.84 4.73
N VAL A 98 -4.75 -14.70 4.38
CA VAL A 98 -4.26 -13.84 3.28
C VAL A 98 -2.93 -13.19 3.63
N LEU A 99 -2.76 -12.68 4.86
CA LEU A 99 -1.48 -12.15 5.33
C LEU A 99 -0.38 -13.22 5.27
N GLU A 100 -0.68 -14.46 5.68
CA GLU A 100 0.29 -15.55 5.61
C GLU A 100 0.64 -15.92 4.15
N GLN A 101 -0.31 -15.87 3.22
CA GLN A 101 -0.02 -16.04 1.78
C GLN A 101 0.87 -14.92 1.25
N LEU A 102 0.60 -13.67 1.60
CA LEU A 102 1.48 -12.54 1.24
C LEU A 102 2.90 -12.73 1.79
N ARG A 103 3.04 -13.26 3.03
CA ARG A 103 4.34 -13.59 3.59
C ARG A 103 5.08 -14.62 2.73
N LEU A 104 4.38 -15.63 2.21
CA LEU A 104 4.98 -16.63 1.34
C LEU A 104 5.45 -16.00 0.01
N LEU A 105 4.74 -15.03 -0.54
CA LEU A 105 5.15 -14.32 -1.75
C LEU A 105 6.47 -13.55 -1.57
N THR A 106 6.77 -13.07 -0.36
CA THR A 106 8.08 -12.43 -0.11
C THR A 106 9.27 -13.40 -0.09
N ASN A 107 9.03 -14.72 -0.22
CA ASN A 107 10.08 -15.71 -0.47
C ASN A 107 10.46 -15.81 -1.96
N LEU A 108 9.72 -15.16 -2.85
CA LEU A 108 10.08 -15.12 -4.27
C LEU A 108 11.34 -14.26 -4.42
N GLU A 109 12.46 -14.94 -4.62
CA GLU A 109 13.77 -14.33 -4.67
C GLU A 109 14.70 -15.08 -5.63
N THR A 110 15.71 -14.39 -6.11
CA THR A 110 16.88 -15.00 -6.75
C THR A 110 18.03 -15.09 -5.73
N SER A 111 19.16 -15.62 -6.13
CA SER A 111 20.39 -15.61 -5.31
C SER A 111 20.87 -14.18 -4.97
N GLU A 112 20.42 -13.18 -5.69
CA GLU A 112 20.93 -11.80 -5.59
C GLU A 112 19.97 -10.85 -4.91
N ARG A 113 18.64 -10.97 -5.19
CA ARG A 113 17.64 -10.02 -4.67
C ARG A 113 16.23 -10.61 -4.56
N LYS A 114 15.40 -9.97 -3.74
CA LYS A 114 13.95 -10.20 -3.69
C LYS A 114 13.29 -9.69 -4.98
N LEU A 115 12.30 -10.45 -5.47
CA LEU A 115 11.61 -10.13 -6.71
C LEU A 115 10.41 -9.18 -6.51
N LEU A 116 9.82 -9.17 -5.31
CA LEU A 116 8.61 -8.40 -5.01
C LEU A 116 8.79 -7.58 -3.73
N GLN A 117 8.46 -6.30 -3.81
CA GLN A 117 8.28 -5.42 -2.66
C GLN A 117 6.78 -5.26 -2.40
N ILE A 118 6.34 -5.40 -1.15
CA ILE A 118 4.93 -5.22 -0.79
C ILE A 118 4.80 -4.02 0.15
N ILE A 119 3.88 -3.12 -0.17
CA ILE A 119 3.53 -1.96 0.65
C ILE A 119 2.10 -2.16 1.16
N LEU A 120 1.94 -2.16 2.47
CA LEU A 120 0.64 -2.25 3.14
C LEU A 120 0.26 -0.88 3.69
N LEU A 121 -0.90 -0.39 3.28
CA LEU A 121 -1.53 0.81 3.83
C LEU A 121 -2.69 0.35 4.71
N GLY A 122 -2.77 0.83 5.93
CA GLY A 122 -3.85 0.39 6.83
C GLY A 122 -4.09 1.33 7.99
N GLN A 123 -5.15 1.04 8.71
CA GLN A 123 -5.51 1.72 9.94
C GLN A 123 -4.69 1.15 11.11
N PRO A 124 -4.63 1.83 12.28
CA PRO A 124 -3.85 1.35 13.44
C PRO A 124 -4.20 -0.07 13.90
N GLU A 125 -5.45 -0.53 13.68
CA GLU A 125 -5.91 -1.89 14.01
C GLU A 125 -5.08 -2.98 13.31
N LEU A 126 -4.49 -2.66 12.17
CA LEU A 126 -3.55 -3.57 11.49
C LEU A 126 -2.34 -3.90 12.38
N LEU A 127 -1.88 -2.96 13.19
CA LEU A 127 -0.76 -3.17 14.10
C LEU A 127 -1.11 -4.21 15.17
N ASP A 128 -2.34 -4.17 15.71
CA ASP A 128 -2.83 -5.12 16.70
C ASP A 128 -2.88 -6.53 16.09
N THR A 129 -3.43 -6.64 14.88
CA THR A 129 -3.45 -7.91 14.13
C THR A 129 -2.04 -8.45 13.91
N LEU A 130 -1.10 -7.60 13.48
CA LEU A 130 0.29 -8.00 13.22
C LEU A 130 1.10 -8.30 14.50
N ALA A 131 0.64 -7.86 15.67
CA ALA A 131 1.24 -8.17 16.96
C ALA A 131 0.89 -9.58 17.48
N GLU A 132 -0.07 -10.26 16.87
CA GLU A 132 -0.47 -11.61 17.26
C GLU A 132 0.66 -12.61 17.07
N LYS A 133 0.72 -13.61 17.98
CA LYS A 133 1.75 -14.66 17.93
C LYS A 133 1.77 -15.44 16.61
N SER A 134 0.61 -15.65 16.01
CA SER A 134 0.41 -16.33 14.72
C SER A 134 1.12 -15.60 13.57
N LEU A 135 1.20 -14.28 13.62
CA LEU A 135 1.78 -13.42 12.57
C LEU A 135 3.19 -12.93 12.90
N ARG A 136 3.85 -13.51 13.90
CA ARG A 136 5.22 -13.12 14.30
C ARG A 136 6.21 -13.20 13.12
N GLN A 137 6.13 -14.23 12.30
CA GLN A 137 7.02 -14.41 11.14
C GLN A 137 6.75 -13.36 10.06
N PHE A 138 5.48 -12.93 9.91
CA PHE A 138 5.12 -11.82 9.03
C PHE A 138 5.76 -10.53 9.52
N SER A 139 5.57 -10.21 10.81
CA SER A 139 6.08 -8.98 11.43
C SER A 139 7.61 -8.84 11.35
N GLN A 140 8.35 -9.96 11.33
CA GLN A 140 9.80 -9.98 11.15
C GLN A 140 10.25 -9.62 9.72
N ARG A 141 9.35 -9.66 8.75
CA ARG A 141 9.62 -9.30 7.35
C ARG A 141 9.28 -7.85 7.01
N ILE A 142 8.76 -7.11 7.97
CA ILE A 142 8.50 -5.68 7.80
C ILE A 142 9.84 -4.94 7.94
N THR A 143 10.32 -4.40 6.85
CA THR A 143 11.62 -3.71 6.75
C THR A 143 11.52 -2.24 7.14
N ALA A 144 10.35 -1.63 6.95
CA ALA A 144 10.09 -0.24 7.34
C ALA A 144 8.65 -0.07 7.84
N ARG A 145 8.49 0.79 8.84
CA ARG A 145 7.19 1.16 9.42
C ARG A 145 7.09 2.66 9.50
N TYR A 146 6.01 3.19 8.96
CA TYR A 146 5.68 4.60 9.02
C TYR A 146 4.28 4.76 9.59
N HIS A 147 4.10 5.78 10.41
CA HIS A 147 2.78 6.18 10.89
C HIS A 147 2.49 7.59 10.40
N LEU A 148 1.37 7.76 9.70
CA LEU A 148 0.92 9.06 9.22
C LEU A 148 -0.01 9.65 10.27
N GLU A 149 0.47 10.67 10.94
CA GLU A 149 -0.29 11.43 11.93
C GLU A 149 -1.28 12.38 11.24
N ALA A 150 -2.28 12.82 12.00
CA ALA A 150 -3.18 13.87 11.55
C ALA A 150 -2.39 15.20 11.41
N LEU A 151 -2.82 16.05 10.49
CA LEU A 151 -2.18 17.34 10.26
C LEU A 151 -2.29 18.23 11.50
N ASP A 152 -1.24 18.96 11.81
CA ASP A 152 -1.29 19.98 12.82
C ASP A 152 -2.07 21.25 12.34
N PRO A 153 -2.35 22.26 13.21
CA PRO A 153 -3.08 23.46 12.80
C PRO A 153 -2.43 24.25 11.67
N LEU A 154 -1.10 24.26 11.58
CA LEU A 154 -0.37 24.96 10.51
C LEU A 154 -0.43 24.17 9.22
N GLU A 155 -0.16 22.89 9.29
CA GLU A 155 -0.25 21.95 8.16
C GLU A 155 -1.68 21.91 7.59
N THR A 156 -2.71 21.90 8.46
CA THR A 156 -4.12 21.96 8.02
C THR A 156 -4.39 23.24 7.22
N ARG A 157 -3.87 24.39 7.66
CA ARG A 157 -4.00 25.64 6.89
C ARG A 157 -3.31 25.52 5.55
N ASP A 158 -2.07 25.07 5.54
CA ASP A 158 -1.25 24.99 4.33
C ASP A 158 -1.86 23.99 3.33
N TYR A 159 -2.43 22.88 3.84
CA TYR A 159 -3.20 21.93 3.03
C TYR A 159 -4.43 22.58 2.39
N ILE A 160 -5.21 23.36 3.16
CA ILE A 160 -6.39 24.06 2.63
C ILE A 160 -5.99 25.07 1.55
N ASP A 161 -4.97 25.89 1.80
CA ASP A 161 -4.48 26.87 0.85
C ASP A 161 -3.95 26.21 -0.43
N HIS A 162 -3.23 25.09 -0.31
CA HIS A 162 -2.79 24.30 -1.44
C HIS A 162 -3.97 23.73 -2.26
N ARG A 163 -4.95 23.12 -1.59
CA ARG A 163 -6.15 22.57 -2.27
C ARG A 163 -6.95 23.64 -2.98
N MET A 164 -7.08 24.83 -2.38
CA MET A 164 -7.72 25.97 -3.01
C MET A 164 -6.96 26.42 -4.27
N SER A 165 -5.64 26.49 -4.21
CA SER A 165 -4.79 26.83 -5.33
C SER A 165 -4.92 25.84 -6.48
N VAL A 166 -4.87 24.53 -6.21
CA VAL A 166 -5.03 23.45 -7.19
C VAL A 166 -6.41 23.52 -7.86
N ALA A 167 -7.45 23.92 -7.12
CA ALA A 167 -8.80 24.13 -7.66
C ALA A 167 -8.99 25.45 -8.43
N GLY A 168 -7.91 26.23 -8.65
CA GLY A 168 -7.99 27.52 -9.34
C GLY A 168 -8.50 28.67 -8.46
N GLY A 169 -8.65 28.45 -7.14
CA GLY A 169 -9.04 29.47 -6.18
C GLY A 169 -7.85 30.29 -5.70
N LYS A 170 -8.14 31.29 -4.86
CA LYS A 170 -7.11 32.09 -4.20
C LYS A 170 -6.77 31.51 -2.85
N ALA A 171 -5.49 31.53 -2.47
CA ALA A 171 -5.07 31.25 -1.10
C ALA A 171 -5.61 32.33 -0.13
N GLY A 172 -5.80 31.98 1.14
CA GLY A 172 -6.25 32.92 2.16
C GLY A 172 -7.73 33.31 2.11
N VAL A 173 -8.57 32.53 1.42
CA VAL A 173 -10.03 32.74 1.37
C VAL A 173 -10.67 32.57 2.76
N PHE A 174 -10.13 31.67 3.58
CA PHE A 174 -10.65 31.39 4.91
C PHE A 174 -10.01 32.29 5.98
N SER A 175 -10.83 32.86 6.86
CA SER A 175 -10.32 33.60 8.01
C SER A 175 -9.59 32.66 8.99
N ARG A 176 -8.71 33.21 9.83
CA ARG A 176 -8.01 32.43 10.88
C ARG A 176 -8.98 31.69 11.81
N SER A 177 -10.11 32.31 12.16
CA SER A 177 -11.14 31.71 13.02
C SER A 177 -11.84 30.53 12.30
N ALA A 178 -12.07 30.63 10.98
CA ALA A 178 -12.62 29.55 10.19
C ALA A 178 -11.65 28.36 10.12
N LEU A 179 -10.36 28.62 9.85
CA LEU A 179 -9.32 27.59 9.81
C LEU A 179 -9.18 26.87 11.16
N THR A 180 -9.20 27.61 12.27
CA THR A 180 -9.18 27.00 13.62
C THR A 180 -10.41 26.13 13.87
N LYS A 181 -11.59 26.55 13.39
CA LYS A 181 -12.80 25.75 13.51
C LYS A 181 -12.76 24.49 12.64
N ILE A 182 -12.25 24.59 11.41
CA ILE A 182 -12.05 23.44 10.51
C ILE A 182 -11.13 22.43 11.19
N PHE A 183 -9.96 22.84 11.65
CA PHE A 183 -9.01 21.97 12.35
C PHE A 183 -9.65 21.23 13.53
N ARG A 184 -10.40 21.96 14.41
CA ARG A 184 -11.07 21.33 15.56
C ARG A 184 -12.13 20.32 15.18
N LEU A 185 -12.84 20.52 14.06
CA LEU A 185 -13.90 19.63 13.60
C LEU A 185 -13.36 18.43 12.84
N SER A 186 -12.28 18.60 12.08
CA SER A 186 -11.64 17.53 11.31
C SER A 186 -10.65 16.70 12.15
N GLN A 187 -10.14 17.28 13.22
CA GLN A 187 -9.02 16.73 14.02
C GLN A 187 -7.71 16.59 13.21
N GLY A 188 -7.56 17.42 12.20
CA GLY A 188 -6.43 17.42 11.27
C GLY A 188 -6.78 16.76 9.93
#